data_6c061d5387cd6163175b8eefa032b325
#
_entry.id   6c061d5387cd6163175b8eefa032b325
#
_cell.length_a   1.000
_cell.length_b   1.000
_cell.length_c   1.000
_cell.angle_alpha   90.00
_cell.angle_beta   90.00
_cell.angle_gamma   90.00
#
_symmetry.space_group_name_H-M   'P 1'
#
loop_
_entity.id
_entity.type
_entity.pdbx_description
1 polymer ?
#
loop_
_entity_poly.entity_id
_entity_poly.type
_entity_poly.pdbx_seq_one_letter_code
_entity_poly.pdbx_strand_id
1 'polypeptide(L)'
;MNKNRTLKTMLAMLMAFMISTPSMAEVVLPRFICDGMVLQRNTTARIWGKASPGEKVTVRFLKKRYVTTADKDGKWTIGIETRSRRMTGGPYTMDINGKTLRDIYVGDVWLCSGQSNMDLHTARLVSLYEQEFKTDSNPAIHLMQTARTPSIHDIQDDVIANGFYPWEPMKPENIGHWSGMSYFFAKEMYRATGVPQGIINCSMGGSDIIQWMPMDTLMVMEPEAVATVRHLRQPGYEARLEALNAAVNSTYNKLLAEDPGLKGKWMAEDTDHSDWRIVCQNSRELLTENGRTWCGTMWLRKTFNVPEEWLGADSLLQLGCLKDADETYINGVKVGETGYEYPPRKYTLPKGLLHAGENVVCIRLRTNGGGHGFTPEKPYFLYFTNGRKINLEGEWYIKPGILMPRQPSVEGGAWGRAASLYDNTIYPLRKYGIAGILWYQGETNAGQPDKYRQQLPAMLKKWRDLYGPVPAVVFTLANFMERHADANYHGGWARLREAQRQTALTTPNTALVTMTDLGEWNDIHPLDKKEGARRAALCMKKLYLGMDIVNEGPVATRMTVADGKARIEFSPATAGGMHLRQALPHSKA
;
A
#
# COMPACT_ATOMS: atom_id res chain seq x y z
N MET A 1 -59.30 15.79 58.51
CA MET A 1 -59.22 15.59 57.04
C MET A 1 -58.21 16.56 56.35
N ASN A 2 -57.01 16.71 56.81
CA ASN A 2 -56.08 17.69 56.13
C ASN A 2 -54.63 17.27 56.04
N LYS A 3 -54.23 16.07 56.47
CA LYS A 3 -52.81 15.60 56.33
C LYS A 3 -52.50 14.90 55.00
N ASN A 4 -53.49 14.37 54.27
CA ASN A 4 -53.28 13.66 53.02
C ASN A 4 -53.23 14.55 51.78
N ARG A 5 -53.66 15.82 51.87
CA ARG A 5 -53.57 16.77 50.76
C ARG A 5 -52.14 17.39 50.61
N THR A 6 -51.54 17.68 51.78
CA THR A 6 -50.18 18.28 51.83
C THR A 6 -49.11 17.28 51.37
N LEU A 7 -49.24 15.99 51.63
CA LEU A 7 -48.29 14.97 51.23
C LEU A 7 -48.38 14.66 49.75
N LYS A 8 -49.56 14.72 49.11
CA LYS A 8 -49.75 14.56 47.68
C LYS A 8 -49.21 15.75 46.88
N THR A 9 -49.28 16.97 47.41
CA THR A 9 -48.75 18.17 46.79
C THR A 9 -47.22 18.23 46.91
N MET A 10 -46.63 17.78 48.01
CA MET A 10 -45.17 17.63 48.14
C MET A 10 -44.59 16.51 47.23
N LEU A 11 -45.32 15.37 47.08
CA LEU A 11 -44.88 14.31 46.16
C LEU A 11 -45.01 14.73 44.69
N ALA A 12 -46.01 15.54 44.32
CA ALA A 12 -46.15 16.10 42.97
C ALA A 12 -45.11 17.18 42.69
N MET A 13 -44.68 17.95 43.67
CA MET A 13 -43.56 18.91 43.52
C MET A 13 -42.20 18.21 43.52
N LEU A 14 -42.00 17.07 44.21
CA LEU A 14 -40.78 16.27 44.10
C LEU A 14 -40.67 15.53 42.75
N MET A 15 -41.79 15.16 42.13
CA MET A 15 -41.76 14.60 40.76
C MET A 15 -41.57 15.65 39.64
N ALA A 16 -41.87 16.92 39.90
CA ALA A 16 -41.65 18.00 38.95
C ALA A 16 -40.20 18.54 38.96
N PHE A 17 -39.37 18.07 39.89
CA PHE A 17 -37.95 18.44 40.00
C PHE A 17 -36.98 17.28 39.67
N MET A 18 -37.45 16.23 39.00
CA MET A 18 -36.56 15.47 38.15
C MET A 18 -36.23 16.38 36.95
N ILE A 19 -35.34 17.35 37.19
CA ILE A 19 -34.60 18.02 36.16
C ILE A 19 -33.99 16.88 35.37
N SER A 20 -34.57 16.56 34.21
CA SER A 20 -33.86 15.85 33.17
C SER A 20 -32.62 16.69 32.87
N THR A 21 -31.53 16.36 33.53
CA THR A 21 -30.22 16.78 32.98
C THR A 21 -30.29 16.35 31.53
N PRO A 22 -30.21 17.28 30.57
CA PRO A 22 -30.16 16.88 29.18
C PRO A 22 -28.99 15.92 29.10
N SER A 23 -29.27 14.62 28.88
CA SER A 23 -28.26 13.66 28.51
C SER A 23 -27.68 14.26 27.22
N MET A 24 -26.50 14.91 27.33
CA MET A 24 -25.81 15.35 26.14
C MET A 24 -25.56 14.08 25.35
N ALA A 25 -26.22 13.96 24.21
CA ALA A 25 -25.98 12.82 23.34
C ALA A 25 -24.47 12.81 23.00
N GLU A 26 -23.89 11.62 23.04
CA GLU A 26 -22.45 11.48 22.77
C GLU A 26 -22.14 11.95 21.35
N VAL A 27 -21.21 12.90 21.25
CA VAL A 27 -20.73 13.39 19.94
C VAL A 27 -20.04 12.25 19.19
N VAL A 28 -20.52 11.94 18.00
CA VAL A 28 -19.93 10.93 17.11
C VAL A 28 -18.95 11.61 16.17
N LEU A 29 -17.68 11.21 16.24
CA LEU A 29 -16.61 11.71 15.40
C LEU A 29 -16.29 10.69 14.29
N PRO A 30 -15.85 11.14 13.09
CA PRO A 30 -15.22 10.26 12.12
C PRO A 30 -14.02 9.54 12.74
N ARG A 31 -13.76 8.31 12.31
CA ARG A 31 -12.70 7.44 12.88
C ARG A 31 -11.32 8.07 12.90
N PHE A 32 -11.01 8.90 11.91
CA PHE A 32 -9.72 9.58 11.78
C PHE A 32 -9.61 10.90 12.56
N ILE A 33 -10.70 11.36 13.21
CA ILE A 33 -10.68 12.44 14.22
C ILE A 33 -10.58 11.77 15.59
N CYS A 34 -9.39 11.41 15.98
CA CYS A 34 -9.08 10.62 17.16
C CYS A 34 -7.74 11.03 17.77
N ASP A 35 -7.33 10.33 18.81
CA ASP A 35 -6.02 10.50 19.43
C ASP A 35 -4.91 10.36 18.39
N GLY A 36 -3.82 11.08 18.59
CA GLY A 36 -2.65 11.07 17.70
C GLY A 36 -2.83 11.87 16.40
N MET A 37 -3.98 12.45 16.08
CA MET A 37 -4.19 13.17 14.82
C MET A 37 -3.28 14.38 14.68
N VAL A 38 -2.85 14.63 13.42
CA VAL A 38 -2.09 15.83 13.07
C VAL A 38 -2.97 16.79 12.28
N LEU A 39 -3.17 17.98 12.79
CA LEU A 39 -3.92 19.04 12.12
C LEU A 39 -3.01 19.84 11.19
N GLN A 40 -3.44 20.10 9.97
CA GLN A 40 -2.68 20.92 9.03
C GLN A 40 -2.47 22.32 9.58
N ARG A 41 -1.21 22.78 9.61
CA ARG A 41 -0.83 24.15 9.96
C ARG A 41 -1.12 25.15 8.83
N ASN A 42 -1.02 26.44 9.14
CA ASN A 42 -1.15 27.56 8.19
C ASN A 42 -2.51 27.64 7.47
N THR A 43 -3.56 27.09 8.05
CA THR A 43 -4.90 27.02 7.47
C THR A 43 -5.97 27.15 8.55
N THR A 44 -7.22 27.03 8.15
CA THR A 44 -8.34 26.74 9.05
C THR A 44 -8.59 25.23 9.02
N ALA A 45 -8.02 24.50 9.98
CA ALA A 45 -8.23 23.07 10.14
C ALA A 45 -9.67 22.79 10.60
N ARG A 46 -10.35 21.87 9.95
CA ARG A 46 -11.76 21.54 10.23
C ARG A 46 -11.85 20.32 11.15
N ILE A 47 -12.68 20.42 12.17
CA ILE A 47 -13.15 19.31 13.01
C ILE A 47 -14.65 19.19 12.80
N TRP A 48 -15.17 17.97 12.64
CA TRP A 48 -16.59 17.73 12.36
C TRP A 48 -17.06 16.40 12.92
N GLY A 49 -18.36 16.22 12.93
CA GLY A 49 -18.98 15.00 13.42
C GLY A 49 -20.49 15.08 13.37
N LYS A 50 -21.13 14.21 14.14
CA LYS A 50 -22.58 14.19 14.36
C LYS A 50 -22.88 14.40 15.84
N ALA A 51 -24.03 15.01 16.11
CA ALA A 51 -24.64 15.22 17.42
C ALA A 51 -26.16 15.21 17.26
N SER A 52 -26.94 15.40 18.32
CA SER A 52 -28.38 15.58 18.18
C SER A 52 -28.70 16.83 17.35
N PRO A 53 -29.72 16.83 16.49
CA PRO A 53 -30.15 18.02 15.78
C PRO A 53 -30.39 19.20 16.72
N GLY A 54 -29.83 20.36 16.41
CA GLY A 54 -29.90 21.55 17.25
C GLY A 54 -28.98 21.55 18.49
N GLU A 55 -28.21 20.49 18.72
CA GLU A 55 -27.29 20.41 19.86
C GLU A 55 -26.11 21.37 19.66
N LYS A 56 -25.75 22.05 20.77
CA LYS A 56 -24.60 22.93 20.82
C LYS A 56 -23.32 22.13 21.05
N VAL A 57 -22.42 22.16 20.08
CA VAL A 57 -21.11 21.50 20.15
C VAL A 57 -20.03 22.52 20.50
N THR A 58 -19.27 22.23 21.54
CA THR A 58 -18.15 23.03 22.01
C THR A 58 -16.85 22.27 21.83
N VAL A 59 -15.87 22.87 21.12
CA VAL A 59 -14.50 22.37 21.03
C VAL A 59 -13.59 23.30 21.83
N ARG A 60 -12.79 22.75 22.73
CA ARG A 60 -11.73 23.48 23.45
C ARG A 60 -10.38 22.99 22.96
N PHE A 61 -9.57 23.90 22.47
CA PHE A 61 -8.22 23.60 21.95
C PHE A 61 -7.29 24.80 22.17
N LEU A 62 -6.11 24.56 22.74
CA LEU A 62 -5.07 25.58 23.00
C LEU A 62 -5.63 26.83 23.68
N LYS A 63 -6.35 26.69 24.80
CA LYS A 63 -7.01 27.76 25.59
C LYS A 63 -8.11 28.53 24.84
N LYS A 64 -8.45 28.14 23.60
CA LYS A 64 -9.56 28.71 22.84
C LYS A 64 -10.78 27.81 22.91
N ARG A 65 -11.96 28.45 22.88
CA ARG A 65 -13.25 27.81 22.84
C ARG A 65 -13.93 28.13 21.51
N TYR A 66 -14.31 27.11 20.79
CA TYR A 66 -15.04 27.20 19.54
C TYR A 66 -16.43 26.58 19.76
N VAL A 67 -17.45 27.16 19.16
CA VAL A 67 -18.83 26.70 19.34
C VAL A 67 -19.55 26.69 18.01
N THR A 68 -20.35 25.63 17.79
CA THR A 68 -21.27 25.51 16.66
C THR A 68 -22.55 24.82 17.11
N THR A 69 -23.53 24.75 16.23
CA THR A 69 -24.78 23.99 16.47
C THR A 69 -24.93 22.94 15.38
N ALA A 70 -25.27 21.72 15.74
CA ALA A 70 -25.58 20.65 14.81
C ALA A 70 -26.82 21.02 13.98
N ASP A 71 -26.76 20.79 12.68
CA ASP A 71 -27.86 21.05 11.74
C ASP A 71 -29.04 20.06 11.94
N LYS A 72 -30.06 20.18 11.11
CA LYS A 72 -31.25 19.30 11.15
C LYS A 72 -30.92 17.82 10.93
N ASP A 73 -29.80 17.52 10.28
CA ASP A 73 -29.31 16.15 10.01
C ASP A 73 -28.28 15.70 11.08
N GLY A 74 -28.12 16.50 12.15
CA GLY A 74 -27.18 16.25 13.25
C GLY A 74 -25.72 16.52 12.86
N LYS A 75 -25.41 17.06 11.70
CA LYS A 75 -24.04 17.33 11.25
C LYS A 75 -23.53 18.65 11.79
N TRP A 76 -22.29 18.69 12.23
CA TRP A 76 -21.63 19.91 12.68
C TRP A 76 -20.20 20.00 12.14
N THR A 77 -19.67 21.23 12.04
CA THR A 77 -18.28 21.48 11.65
C THR A 77 -17.78 22.72 12.40
N ILE A 78 -16.53 22.67 12.86
CA ILE A 78 -15.81 23.78 13.49
C ILE A 78 -14.48 24.00 12.76
N GLY A 79 -14.15 25.24 12.45
CA GLY A 79 -12.84 25.67 11.95
C GLY A 79 -11.91 26.07 13.08
N ILE A 80 -10.72 25.49 13.13
CA ILE A 80 -9.66 25.82 14.08
C ILE A 80 -8.56 26.56 13.31
N GLU A 81 -8.33 27.84 13.66
CA GLU A 81 -7.27 28.62 13.03
C GLU A 81 -5.89 28.14 13.46
N THR A 82 -5.13 27.57 12.53
CA THR A 82 -3.78 27.02 12.76
C THR A 82 -2.67 27.89 12.13
N ARG A 83 -2.97 29.14 11.73
CA ARG A 83 -2.00 30.03 11.07
C ARG A 83 -0.92 30.60 11.98
N SER A 84 -1.11 30.54 13.29
CA SER A 84 -0.10 31.01 14.23
C SER A 84 1.05 30.01 14.36
N ARG A 85 2.28 30.46 14.14
CA ARG A 85 3.49 29.64 14.38
C ARG A 85 3.55 29.08 15.80
N ARG A 86 2.99 29.78 16.80
CA ARG A 86 2.93 29.30 18.19
C ARG A 86 2.06 28.06 18.38
N MET A 87 1.21 27.74 17.41
CA MET A 87 0.38 26.54 17.44
C MET A 87 1.06 25.33 16.79
N THR A 88 2.09 25.53 15.97
CA THR A 88 2.86 24.44 15.36
C THR A 88 3.62 23.70 16.46
N GLY A 89 3.42 22.38 16.55
CA GLY A 89 4.00 21.53 17.59
C GLY A 89 2.97 20.57 18.19
N GLY A 90 3.21 20.15 19.40
CA GLY A 90 2.42 19.19 20.17
C GLY A 90 3.30 18.48 21.21
N PRO A 91 2.80 17.47 21.94
CA PRO A 91 1.41 17.01 21.90
C PRO A 91 0.44 17.96 22.62
N TYR A 92 -0.76 18.08 22.08
CA TYR A 92 -1.85 18.87 22.66
C TYR A 92 -3.04 17.98 23.03
N THR A 93 -3.96 18.56 23.80
CA THR A 93 -5.23 17.93 24.13
C THR A 93 -6.37 18.77 23.57
N MET A 94 -7.40 18.09 23.03
CA MET A 94 -8.63 18.70 22.52
C MET A 94 -9.83 18.11 23.27
N ASP A 95 -10.73 18.96 23.75
CA ASP A 95 -12.00 18.55 24.32
C ASP A 95 -13.15 18.88 23.36
N ILE A 96 -14.01 17.90 23.12
CA ILE A 96 -15.21 18.04 22.28
C ILE A 96 -16.43 17.57 23.08
N ASN A 97 -17.20 18.50 23.62
CA ASN A 97 -18.36 18.21 24.50
C ASN A 97 -18.03 17.24 25.64
N GLY A 98 -16.83 17.32 26.25
CA GLY A 98 -16.37 16.43 27.31
C GLY A 98 -15.64 15.17 26.81
N LYS A 99 -15.66 14.87 25.53
CA LYS A 99 -14.80 13.84 24.94
C LYS A 99 -13.40 14.40 24.69
N THR A 100 -12.43 13.87 25.41
CA THR A 100 -11.04 14.34 25.34
C THR A 100 -10.25 13.53 24.32
N LEU A 101 -9.69 14.20 23.32
CA LEU A 101 -8.70 13.66 22.40
C LEU A 101 -7.29 14.10 22.85
N ARG A 102 -6.34 13.16 22.81
CA ARG A 102 -4.97 13.35 23.30
C ARG A 102 -3.97 13.23 22.15
N ASP A 103 -2.74 13.61 22.43
CA ASP A 103 -1.60 13.46 21.51
C ASP A 103 -1.83 14.14 20.15
N ILE A 104 -2.48 15.32 20.18
CA ILE A 104 -2.80 16.10 18.98
C ILE A 104 -1.60 16.94 18.60
N TYR A 105 -1.24 16.91 17.33
CA TYR A 105 -0.19 17.78 16.77
C TYR A 105 -0.76 18.77 15.76
N VAL A 106 -0.05 19.89 15.58
CA VAL A 106 -0.27 20.85 14.49
C VAL A 106 1.01 20.87 13.66
N GLY A 107 0.91 20.43 12.41
CA GLY A 107 2.06 20.23 11.54
C GLY A 107 1.70 20.19 10.06
N ASP A 108 2.50 19.53 9.25
CA ASP A 108 2.25 19.33 7.84
C ASP A 108 1.62 17.94 7.60
N VAL A 109 0.48 17.90 6.91
CA VAL A 109 -0.26 16.67 6.66
C VAL A 109 -0.18 16.30 5.17
N TRP A 110 0.21 15.08 4.86
CA TRP A 110 0.45 14.61 3.51
C TRP A 110 -0.49 13.47 3.14
N LEU A 111 -1.16 13.59 1.99
CA LEU A 111 -1.95 12.51 1.42
C LEU A 111 -1.05 11.66 0.51
N CYS A 112 -0.70 10.47 0.99
CA CYS A 112 0.08 9.49 0.25
C CYS A 112 -0.86 8.45 -0.33
N SER A 113 -0.96 8.36 -1.66
CA SER A 113 -1.91 7.48 -2.32
C SER A 113 -1.32 6.81 -3.57
N GLY A 114 -1.96 5.75 -4.01
CA GLY A 114 -1.54 4.97 -5.16
C GLY A 114 -1.72 3.47 -4.97
N GLN A 115 -0.86 2.69 -5.62
CA GLN A 115 -0.92 1.23 -5.52
C GLN A 115 0.24 0.63 -4.72
N SER A 116 0.59 -0.62 -4.98
CA SER A 116 1.53 -1.41 -4.18
C SER A 116 2.88 -0.74 -3.92
N ASN A 117 3.41 0.05 -4.85
CA ASN A 117 4.68 0.76 -4.66
C ASN A 117 4.59 1.94 -3.69
N MET A 118 3.41 2.53 -3.50
CA MET A 118 3.12 3.43 -2.38
C MET A 118 2.84 2.64 -1.10
N ASP A 119 2.12 1.51 -1.22
CA ASP A 119 1.66 0.71 -0.10
C ASP A 119 2.75 -0.16 0.56
N LEU A 120 3.86 -0.44 -0.14
CA LEU A 120 4.88 -1.39 0.30
C LEU A 120 5.38 -1.11 1.71
N HIS A 121 5.12 -2.05 2.62
CA HIS A 121 5.44 -1.92 4.04
C HIS A 121 6.94 -1.92 4.32
N THR A 122 7.38 -1.20 5.35
CA THR A 122 8.78 -1.18 5.81
C THR A 122 9.27 -2.58 6.18
N ALA A 123 8.41 -3.46 6.69
CA ALA A 123 8.74 -4.86 6.93
C ALA A 123 9.32 -5.58 5.70
N ARG A 124 8.93 -5.16 4.47
CA ARG A 124 9.50 -5.68 3.22
C ARG A 124 10.89 -5.12 2.91
N LEU A 125 11.27 -4.01 3.52
CA LEU A 125 12.50 -3.26 3.30
C LEU A 125 13.59 -3.57 4.34
N VAL A 126 13.32 -4.47 5.28
CA VAL A 126 14.24 -4.81 6.38
C VAL A 126 15.61 -5.24 5.88
N SER A 127 15.71 -5.93 4.74
CA SER A 127 17.00 -6.34 4.17
C SER A 127 17.94 -5.18 3.85
N LEU A 128 17.42 -3.96 3.63
CA LEU A 128 18.21 -2.76 3.35
C LEU A 128 18.37 -1.84 4.55
N TYR A 129 17.39 -1.81 5.47
CA TYR A 129 17.28 -0.77 6.50
C TYR A 129 16.97 -1.32 7.88
N GLU A 130 17.37 -2.56 8.18
CA GLU A 130 17.04 -3.26 9.42
C GLU A 130 17.37 -2.45 10.68
N GLN A 131 18.60 -1.92 10.74
CA GLN A 131 19.04 -1.16 11.91
C GLN A 131 18.23 0.13 12.10
N GLU A 132 17.89 0.81 11.00
CA GLU A 132 17.09 2.03 11.04
C GLU A 132 15.68 1.74 11.61
N PHE A 133 15.04 0.66 11.15
CA PHE A 133 13.69 0.30 11.62
C PHE A 133 13.67 -0.20 13.07
N LYS A 134 14.76 -0.78 13.57
CA LYS A 134 14.86 -1.23 14.95
C LYS A 134 15.04 -0.11 15.97
N THR A 135 15.56 1.05 15.55
CA THR A 135 15.95 2.12 16.47
C THR A 135 15.17 3.42 16.28
N ASP A 136 14.46 3.58 15.15
CA ASP A 136 13.78 4.83 14.85
C ASP A 136 12.56 5.06 15.73
N SER A 137 12.55 6.23 16.37
CA SER A 137 11.42 6.73 17.12
C SER A 137 11.32 8.23 16.98
N ASN A 138 10.14 8.74 16.64
CA ASN A 138 9.88 10.18 16.60
C ASN A 138 8.42 10.46 16.93
N PRO A 139 8.11 10.98 18.12
CA PRO A 139 6.74 11.27 18.55
C PRO A 139 6.07 12.40 17.76
N ALA A 140 6.81 13.15 16.94
CA ALA A 140 6.25 14.20 16.10
C ALA A 140 5.96 13.75 14.66
N ILE A 141 6.12 12.46 14.33
CA ILE A 141 5.76 11.89 13.04
C ILE A 141 4.68 10.85 13.27
N HIS A 142 3.51 11.07 12.70
CA HIS A 142 2.34 10.21 12.84
C HIS A 142 1.86 9.72 11.50
N LEU A 143 1.37 8.49 11.45
CA LEU A 143 0.71 7.92 10.28
C LEU A 143 -0.65 7.36 10.66
N MET A 144 -1.64 7.58 9.80
CA MET A 144 -2.87 6.80 9.75
C MET A 144 -3.02 6.14 8.39
N GLN A 145 -3.71 5.01 8.34
CA GLN A 145 -3.97 4.31 7.09
C GLN A 145 -5.44 3.97 6.93
N THR A 146 -6.00 4.30 5.78
CA THR A 146 -7.35 3.87 5.40
C THR A 146 -7.39 2.38 5.10
N ALA A 147 -8.58 1.79 5.22
CA ALA A 147 -8.78 0.40 4.85
C ALA A 147 -8.44 0.17 3.37
N ARG A 148 -7.80 -0.97 3.09
CA ARG A 148 -7.50 -1.45 1.73
C ARG A 148 -8.67 -2.26 1.17
N THR A 149 -9.87 -1.75 1.32
CA THR A 149 -11.10 -2.44 0.95
C THR A 149 -11.87 -1.59 -0.05
N PRO A 150 -11.89 -1.96 -1.34
CA PRO A 150 -12.74 -1.28 -2.30
C PRO A 150 -14.20 -1.54 -2.00
N SER A 151 -15.06 -0.59 -2.31
CA SER A 151 -16.50 -0.71 -2.14
C SER A 151 -17.23 -0.20 -3.37
N ILE A 152 -18.29 -0.87 -3.76
CA ILE A 152 -19.21 -0.41 -4.81
C ILE A 152 -20.42 0.34 -4.23
N HIS A 153 -20.51 0.47 -2.91
CA HIS A 153 -21.60 1.24 -2.27
C HIS A 153 -21.47 2.73 -2.52
N ASP A 154 -22.50 3.47 -2.12
CA ASP A 154 -22.51 4.91 -2.25
C ASP A 154 -21.43 5.58 -1.40
N ILE A 155 -21.12 6.82 -1.76
CA ILE A 155 -20.16 7.68 -1.05
C ILE A 155 -20.38 7.63 0.46
N GLN A 156 -19.31 7.43 1.19
CA GLN A 156 -19.32 7.36 2.64
C GLN A 156 -18.90 8.71 3.26
N ASP A 157 -19.47 9.01 4.43
CA ASP A 157 -19.07 10.18 5.23
C ASP A 157 -17.87 9.88 6.16
N ASP A 158 -17.55 8.60 6.37
CA ASP A 158 -16.43 8.11 7.18
C ASP A 158 -15.70 6.97 6.47
N VAL A 159 -14.46 6.69 6.85
CA VAL A 159 -13.66 5.59 6.31
C VAL A 159 -14.16 4.23 6.83
N ILE A 160 -13.94 3.17 6.06
CA ILE A 160 -14.31 1.80 6.45
C ILE A 160 -13.51 1.40 7.70
N ALA A 161 -14.20 0.80 8.68
CA ALA A 161 -13.60 0.42 9.97
C ALA A 161 -12.64 -0.76 9.85
N ASN A 162 -13.04 -1.81 9.12
CA ASN A 162 -12.23 -3.02 8.99
C ASN A 162 -11.00 -2.74 8.13
N GLY A 163 -9.81 -2.86 8.73
CA GLY A 163 -8.53 -2.56 8.09
C GLY A 163 -8.10 -1.09 8.17
N PHE A 164 -8.83 -0.25 8.93
CA PHE A 164 -8.40 1.09 9.27
C PHE A 164 -7.39 1.05 10.43
N TYR A 165 -6.26 1.73 10.27
CA TYR A 165 -5.28 1.97 11.31
C TYR A 165 -5.35 3.46 11.72
N PRO A 166 -5.72 3.77 12.99
CA PRO A 166 -5.79 5.15 13.47
C PRO A 166 -4.41 5.80 13.51
N TRP A 167 -4.37 7.09 13.80
CA TRP A 167 -3.11 7.81 13.95
C TRP A 167 -2.23 7.20 15.04
N GLU A 168 -0.99 6.91 14.68
CA GLU A 168 0.01 6.38 15.59
C GLU A 168 1.36 7.05 15.37
N PRO A 169 2.16 7.28 16.45
CA PRO A 169 3.47 7.87 16.33
C PRO A 169 4.50 6.86 15.79
N MET A 170 5.57 7.36 15.19
CA MET A 170 6.69 6.56 14.72
C MET A 170 7.41 5.90 15.89
N LYS A 171 7.37 4.55 15.94
CA LYS A 171 8.03 3.70 16.93
C LYS A 171 8.45 2.37 16.29
N PRO A 172 9.53 1.72 16.76
CA PRO A 172 9.96 0.42 16.23
C PRO A 172 8.84 -0.64 16.17
N GLU A 173 7.92 -0.60 17.15
CA GLU A 173 6.85 -1.59 17.30
C GLU A 173 5.77 -1.46 16.21
N ASN A 174 5.58 -0.28 15.62
CA ASN A 174 4.51 -0.03 14.66
C ASN A 174 4.98 0.34 13.25
N ILE A 175 6.20 0.82 13.06
CA ILE A 175 6.67 1.19 11.71
C ILE A 175 6.69 0.02 10.72
N GLY A 176 6.70 -1.23 11.19
CA GLY A 176 6.74 -2.42 10.35
C GLY A 176 5.60 -2.51 9.33
N HIS A 177 4.42 -1.99 9.66
CA HIS A 177 3.26 -1.96 8.76
C HIS A 177 3.06 -0.61 8.04
N TRP A 178 3.92 0.38 8.28
CA TRP A 178 3.86 1.66 7.58
C TRP A 178 4.32 1.54 6.13
N SER A 179 3.76 2.34 5.24
CA SER A 179 4.30 2.53 3.90
C SER A 179 5.76 2.99 3.98
N GLY A 180 6.67 2.25 3.35
CA GLY A 180 8.09 2.62 3.34
C GLY A 180 8.35 3.96 2.64
N MET A 181 7.61 4.25 1.56
CA MET A 181 7.68 5.54 0.86
C MET A 181 7.27 6.68 1.80
N SER A 182 6.14 6.54 2.48
CA SER A 182 5.61 7.54 3.40
C SER A 182 6.50 7.74 4.63
N TYR A 183 7.03 6.65 5.18
CA TYR A 183 7.95 6.67 6.32
C TYR A 183 9.21 7.50 6.04
N PHE A 184 9.92 7.20 4.94
CA PHE A 184 11.12 7.94 4.59
C PHE A 184 10.82 9.39 4.20
N PHE A 185 9.71 9.63 3.50
CA PHE A 185 9.29 10.98 3.13
C PHE A 185 9.03 11.85 4.36
N ALA A 186 8.28 11.35 5.34
CA ALA A 186 8.00 12.09 6.57
C ALA A 186 9.28 12.44 7.35
N LYS A 187 10.23 11.51 7.42
CA LYS A 187 11.55 11.76 8.03
C LYS A 187 12.31 12.88 7.32
N GLU A 188 12.34 12.87 5.99
CA GLU A 188 13.02 13.90 5.21
C GLU A 188 12.36 15.28 5.37
N MET A 189 11.04 15.35 5.46
CA MET A 189 10.32 16.61 5.70
C MET A 189 10.51 17.10 7.14
N TYR A 190 10.45 16.20 8.12
CA TYR A 190 10.73 16.53 9.51
C TYR A 190 12.16 17.05 9.69
N ARG A 191 13.15 16.37 9.10
CA ARG A 191 14.57 16.79 9.14
C ARG A 191 14.76 18.20 8.56
N ALA A 192 14.01 18.52 7.49
CA ALA A 192 14.12 19.84 6.83
C ALA A 192 13.46 20.98 7.61
N THR A 193 12.43 20.69 8.40
CA THR A 193 11.56 21.73 8.96
C THR A 193 11.50 21.76 10.49
N GLY A 194 11.77 20.64 11.16
CA GLY A 194 11.49 20.44 12.59
C GLY A 194 9.99 20.46 12.94
N VAL A 195 9.12 20.48 11.95
CA VAL A 195 7.67 20.57 12.10
C VAL A 195 7.06 19.16 12.18
N PRO A 196 6.07 18.92 13.07
CA PRO A 196 5.37 17.64 13.11
C PRO A 196 4.83 17.23 11.74
N GLN A 197 4.89 15.94 11.42
CA GLN A 197 4.44 15.39 10.15
C GLN A 197 3.29 14.41 10.37
N GLY A 198 2.20 14.61 9.66
CA GLY A 198 1.08 13.68 9.60
C GLY A 198 1.00 13.01 8.23
N ILE A 199 0.96 11.70 8.19
CA ILE A 199 0.77 10.93 6.96
C ILE A 199 -0.62 10.31 6.95
N ILE A 200 -1.37 10.61 5.90
CA ILE A 200 -2.61 9.93 5.56
C ILE A 200 -2.28 8.95 4.42
N ASN A 201 -2.12 7.67 4.73
CA ASN A 201 -1.86 6.66 3.71
C ASN A 201 -3.18 6.07 3.19
N CYS A 202 -3.48 6.39 1.92
CA CYS A 202 -4.62 5.88 1.17
C CYS A 202 -4.08 5.13 -0.04
N SER A 203 -3.53 3.92 0.16
CA SER A 203 -2.94 3.14 -0.92
C SER A 203 -3.47 1.71 -0.95
N MET A 204 -3.51 1.11 -2.13
CA MET A 204 -3.98 -0.25 -2.31
C MET A 204 -3.27 -0.94 -3.47
N GLY A 205 -2.57 -2.04 -3.18
CA GLY A 205 -1.84 -2.82 -4.19
C GLY A 205 -2.75 -3.25 -5.34
N GLY A 206 -2.25 -3.22 -6.58
CA GLY A 206 -2.98 -3.64 -7.78
C GLY A 206 -4.17 -2.75 -8.19
N SER A 207 -4.34 -1.58 -7.58
CA SER A 207 -5.46 -0.69 -7.93
C SER A 207 -5.27 0.01 -9.26
N ASP A 208 -6.36 0.12 -10.02
CA ASP A 208 -6.47 0.93 -11.24
C ASP A 208 -6.79 2.39 -10.90
N ILE A 209 -6.35 3.35 -11.71
CA ILE A 209 -6.59 4.78 -11.48
C ILE A 209 -8.09 5.13 -11.40
N ILE A 210 -8.97 4.43 -12.15
CA ILE A 210 -10.42 4.69 -12.12
C ILE A 210 -11.05 4.42 -10.75
N GLN A 211 -10.42 3.59 -9.92
CA GLN A 211 -10.88 3.35 -8.54
C GLN A 211 -10.74 4.60 -7.65
N TRP A 212 -9.81 5.50 -8.00
CA TRP A 212 -9.45 6.71 -7.26
C TRP A 212 -10.10 7.98 -7.80
N MET A 213 -10.95 7.85 -8.81
CA MET A 213 -11.64 8.95 -9.48
C MET A 213 -13.12 9.00 -9.09
N PRO A 214 -13.72 10.19 -8.95
CA PRO A 214 -15.15 10.29 -8.65
C PRO A 214 -16.02 9.87 -9.82
N MET A 215 -17.20 9.34 -9.50
CA MET A 215 -18.15 8.77 -10.44
C MET A 215 -18.62 9.77 -11.52
N ASP A 216 -18.77 11.05 -11.18
CA ASP A 216 -19.19 12.11 -12.13
C ASP A 216 -18.17 12.30 -13.27
N THR A 217 -16.90 12.22 -12.96
CA THR A 217 -15.81 12.31 -13.94
C THR A 217 -15.76 11.05 -14.80
N LEU A 218 -15.93 9.89 -14.16
CA LEU A 218 -15.89 8.61 -14.86
C LEU A 218 -17.12 8.40 -15.79
N MET A 219 -18.27 9.01 -15.50
CA MET A 219 -19.39 9.00 -16.43
C MET A 219 -19.05 9.55 -17.83
N VAL A 220 -18.09 10.48 -17.88
CA VAL A 220 -17.65 11.08 -19.14
C VAL A 220 -16.47 10.29 -19.73
N MET A 221 -15.52 9.86 -18.91
CA MET A 221 -14.27 9.25 -19.37
C MET A 221 -14.37 7.75 -19.58
N GLU A 222 -15.13 7.04 -18.73
CA GLU A 222 -15.26 5.57 -18.70
C GLU A 222 -16.71 5.15 -18.45
N PRO A 223 -17.66 5.50 -19.36
CA PRO A 223 -19.08 5.25 -19.17
C PRO A 223 -19.44 3.78 -18.97
N GLU A 224 -18.72 2.86 -19.62
CA GLU A 224 -18.91 1.42 -19.48
C GLU A 224 -18.53 0.92 -18.08
N ALA A 225 -17.44 1.44 -17.51
CA ALA A 225 -17.03 1.11 -16.15
C ALA A 225 -18.07 1.60 -15.12
N VAL A 226 -18.66 2.76 -15.36
CA VAL A 226 -19.76 3.28 -14.53
C VAL A 226 -21.03 2.45 -14.69
N ALA A 227 -21.38 2.04 -15.90
CA ALA A 227 -22.52 1.16 -16.15
C ALA A 227 -22.36 -0.18 -15.41
N THR A 228 -21.15 -0.73 -15.41
CA THR A 228 -20.81 -1.94 -14.65
C THR A 228 -21.09 -1.76 -13.16
N VAL A 229 -20.61 -0.69 -12.53
CA VAL A 229 -20.86 -0.43 -11.10
C VAL A 229 -22.37 -0.29 -10.82
N ARG A 230 -23.11 0.42 -11.66
CA ARG A 230 -24.58 0.53 -11.53
C ARG A 230 -25.27 -0.83 -11.60
N HIS A 231 -24.79 -1.71 -12.48
CA HIS A 231 -25.32 -3.08 -12.56
C HIS A 231 -25.02 -3.86 -11.27
N LEU A 232 -23.79 -3.77 -10.75
CA LEU A 232 -23.37 -4.44 -9.53
C LEU A 232 -24.14 -3.97 -8.27
N ARG A 233 -24.62 -2.73 -8.26
CA ARG A 233 -25.43 -2.15 -7.17
C ARG A 233 -26.90 -2.58 -7.18
N GLN A 234 -27.33 -3.41 -8.14
CA GLN A 234 -28.72 -3.90 -8.18
C GLN A 234 -29.00 -4.78 -6.95
N PRO A 235 -30.20 -4.67 -6.36
CA PRO A 235 -30.56 -5.45 -5.17
C PRO A 235 -30.35 -6.96 -5.37
N GLY A 236 -29.71 -7.60 -4.40
CA GLY A 236 -29.46 -9.04 -4.41
C GLY A 236 -28.27 -9.49 -5.25
N TYR A 237 -27.65 -8.60 -6.05
CA TYR A 237 -26.51 -8.97 -6.88
C TYR A 237 -25.28 -9.32 -6.06
N GLU A 238 -24.97 -8.52 -5.03
CA GLU A 238 -23.83 -8.74 -4.13
C GLU A 238 -23.92 -10.09 -3.41
N ALA A 239 -25.08 -10.40 -2.81
CA ALA A 239 -25.30 -11.68 -2.14
C ALA A 239 -25.16 -12.89 -3.11
N ARG A 240 -25.66 -12.74 -4.34
CA ARG A 240 -25.48 -13.77 -5.39
C ARG A 240 -24.02 -13.97 -5.73
N LEU A 241 -23.26 -12.90 -5.81
CA LEU A 241 -21.85 -12.91 -6.12
C LEU A 241 -21.00 -13.54 -5.01
N GLU A 242 -21.29 -13.18 -3.75
CA GLU A 242 -20.67 -13.79 -2.58
C GLU A 242 -20.92 -15.32 -2.56
N ALA A 243 -22.15 -15.74 -2.82
CA ALA A 243 -22.50 -17.16 -2.91
C ALA A 243 -21.73 -17.87 -4.02
N LEU A 244 -21.58 -17.23 -5.19
CA LEU A 244 -20.82 -17.79 -6.31
C LEU A 244 -19.34 -17.90 -5.98
N ASN A 245 -18.72 -16.85 -5.40
CA ASN A 245 -17.35 -16.86 -4.93
C ASN A 245 -17.10 -17.95 -3.89
N ALA A 246 -18.00 -18.09 -2.93
CA ALA A 246 -17.93 -19.13 -1.91
C ALA A 246 -17.98 -20.54 -2.54
N ALA A 247 -18.85 -20.75 -3.52
CA ALA A 247 -18.98 -22.02 -4.23
C ALA A 247 -17.70 -22.35 -5.05
N VAL A 248 -17.16 -21.37 -5.78
CA VAL A 248 -15.91 -21.52 -6.53
C VAL A 248 -14.76 -21.85 -5.58
N ASN A 249 -14.58 -21.09 -4.51
CA ASN A 249 -13.51 -21.31 -3.54
C ASN A 249 -13.65 -22.68 -2.84
N SER A 250 -14.87 -23.07 -2.46
CA SER A 250 -15.14 -24.39 -1.89
C SER A 250 -14.74 -25.53 -2.85
N THR A 251 -15.10 -25.39 -4.13
CA THR A 251 -14.74 -26.37 -5.16
C THR A 251 -13.22 -26.48 -5.33
N TYR A 252 -12.54 -25.35 -5.41
CA TYR A 252 -11.07 -25.31 -5.52
C TYR A 252 -10.38 -25.92 -4.29
N ASN A 253 -10.83 -25.60 -3.10
CA ASN A 253 -10.27 -26.16 -1.87
C ASN A 253 -10.46 -27.67 -1.78
N LYS A 254 -11.61 -28.18 -2.22
CA LYS A 254 -11.85 -29.64 -2.31
C LYS A 254 -10.88 -30.31 -3.30
N LEU A 255 -10.70 -29.71 -4.49
CA LEU A 255 -9.75 -30.22 -5.47
C LEU A 255 -8.32 -30.21 -4.91
N LEU A 256 -7.89 -29.12 -4.29
CA LEU A 256 -6.55 -29.01 -3.68
C LEU A 256 -6.30 -30.04 -2.57
N ALA A 257 -7.34 -30.45 -1.84
CA ALA A 257 -7.25 -31.48 -0.82
C ALA A 257 -7.06 -32.90 -1.43
N GLU A 258 -7.45 -33.09 -2.68
CA GLU A 258 -7.27 -34.35 -3.43
C GLU A 258 -5.87 -34.52 -4.03
N ASP A 259 -4.96 -33.55 -3.80
CA ASP A 259 -3.59 -33.55 -4.29
C ASP A 259 -2.88 -34.87 -3.93
N PRO A 260 -2.42 -35.66 -4.95
CA PRO A 260 -1.76 -36.93 -4.70
C PRO A 260 -0.49 -36.78 -3.85
N GLY A 261 0.19 -35.64 -3.91
CA GLY A 261 1.39 -35.40 -3.10
C GLY A 261 1.08 -35.24 -1.62
N LEU A 262 -0.09 -34.67 -1.26
CA LEU A 262 -0.54 -34.64 0.14
C LEU A 262 -0.89 -36.05 0.63
N LYS A 263 -1.62 -36.82 -0.16
CA LYS A 263 -2.03 -38.19 0.18
C LYS A 263 -0.83 -39.14 0.26
N GLY A 264 0.11 -39.01 -0.66
CA GLY A 264 1.35 -39.77 -0.72
C GLY A 264 2.47 -39.26 0.18
N LYS A 265 2.22 -38.15 0.93
CA LYS A 265 3.23 -37.52 1.82
C LYS A 265 4.55 -37.19 1.10
N TRP A 266 4.49 -36.66 -0.12
CA TRP A 266 5.67 -36.39 -0.93
C TRP A 266 6.62 -35.35 -0.30
N MET A 267 6.22 -34.69 0.77
CA MET A 267 7.07 -33.82 1.59
C MET A 267 7.97 -34.60 2.54
N ALA A 268 7.72 -35.90 2.80
CA ALA A 268 8.50 -36.69 3.76
C ALA A 268 9.97 -36.82 3.33
N GLU A 269 10.86 -36.91 4.28
CA GLU A 269 12.31 -36.98 4.03
C GLU A 269 12.70 -38.22 3.23
N ASP A 270 12.08 -39.36 3.54
CA ASP A 270 12.30 -40.66 2.95
C ASP A 270 11.49 -40.93 1.65
N THR A 271 10.85 -39.90 1.08
CA THR A 271 10.08 -40.05 -0.15
C THR A 271 10.95 -40.55 -1.30
N ASP A 272 10.56 -41.69 -1.91
CA ASP A 272 11.16 -42.12 -3.18
C ASP A 272 10.79 -41.11 -4.29
N HIS A 273 11.83 -40.56 -4.90
CA HIS A 273 11.71 -39.58 -5.99
C HIS A 273 12.45 -40.02 -7.26
N SER A 274 12.68 -41.34 -7.41
CA SER A 274 13.37 -41.93 -8.56
C SER A 274 12.61 -41.74 -9.88
N ASP A 275 11.30 -41.57 -9.82
CA ASP A 275 10.41 -41.30 -10.97
C ASP A 275 10.15 -39.80 -11.21
N TRP A 276 10.78 -38.89 -10.42
CA TRP A 276 10.61 -37.45 -10.60
C TRP A 276 11.52 -36.92 -11.72
N ARG A 277 11.00 -35.96 -12.50
CA ARG A 277 11.81 -35.30 -13.53
C ARG A 277 12.81 -34.33 -12.88
N ILE A 278 13.99 -34.21 -13.48
CA ILE A 278 14.97 -33.20 -13.09
C ILE A 278 14.84 -32.01 -14.03
N VAL A 279 14.67 -30.83 -13.47
CA VAL A 279 14.49 -29.58 -14.22
C VAL A 279 15.26 -28.45 -13.54
N CYS A 280 15.96 -27.63 -14.33
CA CYS A 280 16.57 -26.41 -13.82
C CYS A 280 15.50 -25.43 -13.37
N GLN A 281 15.65 -24.81 -12.18
CA GLN A 281 14.67 -23.89 -11.59
C GLN A 281 14.26 -22.72 -12.50
N ASN A 282 15.16 -22.27 -13.39
CA ASN A 282 14.91 -21.18 -14.33
C ASN A 282 14.32 -21.65 -15.67
N SER A 283 14.09 -22.96 -15.85
CA SER A 283 13.48 -23.51 -17.06
C SER A 283 11.98 -23.24 -17.10
N ARG A 284 11.47 -22.92 -18.28
CA ARG A 284 10.02 -22.88 -18.53
C ARG A 284 9.35 -24.25 -18.38
N GLU A 285 10.12 -25.33 -18.50
CA GLU A 285 9.63 -26.71 -18.36
C GLU A 285 9.18 -27.03 -16.94
N LEU A 286 9.62 -26.26 -15.93
CA LEU A 286 9.23 -26.46 -14.54
C LEU A 286 7.71 -26.45 -14.33
N LEU A 287 7.02 -25.56 -15.03
CA LEU A 287 5.55 -25.45 -14.99
C LEU A 287 4.89 -25.88 -16.31
N THR A 288 5.51 -26.83 -17.01
CA THR A 288 4.98 -27.36 -18.27
C THR A 288 4.92 -28.88 -18.23
N GLU A 289 3.79 -29.41 -18.59
CA GLU A 289 3.59 -30.85 -18.73
C GLU A 289 3.03 -31.16 -20.11
N ASN A 290 3.66 -32.07 -20.85
CA ASN A 290 3.28 -32.44 -22.23
C ASN A 290 3.09 -31.22 -23.15
N GLY A 291 4.00 -30.23 -23.05
CA GLY A 291 3.98 -29.00 -23.84
C GLY A 291 2.88 -28.01 -23.47
N ARG A 292 2.13 -28.23 -22.38
CA ARG A 292 1.09 -27.32 -21.87
C ARG A 292 1.48 -26.74 -20.54
N THR A 293 1.18 -25.48 -20.33
CA THR A 293 1.37 -24.81 -19.02
C THR A 293 0.50 -25.47 -17.96
N TRP A 294 1.12 -25.85 -16.85
CA TRP A 294 0.46 -26.50 -15.73
C TRP A 294 -0.41 -25.49 -14.96
N CYS A 295 -1.61 -25.90 -14.61
CA CYS A 295 -2.49 -25.20 -13.68
C CYS A 295 -2.85 -26.18 -12.57
N GLY A 296 -2.61 -25.83 -11.31
CA GLY A 296 -2.79 -26.73 -10.17
C GLY A 296 -1.58 -26.77 -9.25
N THR A 297 -1.16 -27.96 -8.82
CA THR A 297 0.01 -28.08 -7.95
C THR A 297 1.17 -28.76 -8.66
N MET A 298 2.38 -28.28 -8.39
CA MET A 298 3.63 -28.89 -8.80
C MET A 298 4.48 -29.09 -7.54
N TRP A 299 4.97 -30.29 -7.34
CA TRP A 299 5.86 -30.60 -6.24
C TRP A 299 7.31 -30.52 -6.70
N LEU A 300 8.11 -29.81 -5.92
CA LEU A 300 9.55 -29.63 -6.17
C LEU A 300 10.31 -30.14 -4.97
N ARG A 301 11.39 -30.87 -5.22
CA ARG A 301 12.22 -31.48 -4.18
C ARG A 301 13.69 -31.27 -4.50
N LYS A 302 14.48 -30.99 -3.46
CA LYS A 302 15.95 -30.87 -3.57
C LYS A 302 16.60 -31.35 -2.28
N THR A 303 17.69 -32.12 -2.41
CA THR A 303 18.54 -32.49 -1.28
C THR A 303 19.68 -31.48 -1.11
N PHE A 304 20.14 -31.31 0.11
CA PHE A 304 21.28 -30.47 0.45
C PHE A 304 21.96 -31.02 1.70
N ASN A 305 23.29 -30.84 1.81
CA ASN A 305 24.07 -31.34 2.95
C ASN A 305 24.36 -30.23 3.96
N VAL A 306 24.15 -30.51 5.24
CA VAL A 306 24.49 -29.62 6.36
C VAL A 306 25.66 -30.24 7.13
N PRO A 307 26.82 -29.56 7.23
CA PRO A 307 27.91 -29.98 8.09
C PRO A 307 27.52 -29.99 9.58
N GLU A 308 27.98 -30.97 10.35
CA GLU A 308 27.64 -31.12 11.75
C GLU A 308 27.97 -29.87 12.57
N GLU A 309 29.09 -29.24 12.27
CA GLU A 309 29.55 -28.01 12.95
C GLU A 309 28.72 -26.76 12.62
N TRP A 310 27.73 -26.85 11.72
CA TRP A 310 26.78 -25.76 11.43
C TRP A 310 25.47 -25.89 12.22
N LEU A 311 25.24 -27.06 12.80
CA LEU A 311 24.06 -27.30 13.62
C LEU A 311 24.08 -26.42 14.89
N GLY A 312 22.90 -26.03 15.33
CA GLY A 312 22.71 -25.14 16.49
C GLY A 312 22.70 -23.64 16.16
N ALA A 313 23.18 -23.21 14.98
CA ALA A 313 22.97 -21.84 14.51
C ALA A 313 21.53 -21.66 14.01
N ASP A 314 20.94 -20.51 14.32
CA ASP A 314 19.64 -20.16 13.74
C ASP A 314 19.76 -20.06 12.21
N SER A 315 18.74 -20.51 11.49
CA SER A 315 18.77 -20.58 10.05
C SER A 315 17.51 -20.00 9.40
N LEU A 316 17.71 -19.40 8.22
CA LEU A 316 16.67 -18.75 7.41
C LEU A 316 16.71 -19.31 6.00
N LEU A 317 15.62 -19.95 5.59
CA LEU A 317 15.43 -20.38 4.21
C LEU A 317 14.94 -19.20 3.37
N GLN A 318 15.66 -18.89 2.29
CA GLN A 318 15.25 -17.91 1.28
C GLN A 318 15.04 -18.61 -0.06
N LEU A 319 13.85 -18.45 -0.64
CA LEU A 319 13.46 -19.06 -1.92
C LEU A 319 12.96 -18.01 -2.92
N GLY A 320 13.56 -16.81 -2.91
CA GLY A 320 13.20 -15.73 -3.82
C GLY A 320 11.69 -15.48 -3.89
N CYS A 321 11.15 -15.26 -5.08
CA CYS A 321 9.71 -15.19 -5.33
C CYS A 321 9.28 -16.40 -6.15
N LEU A 322 8.21 -17.06 -5.72
CA LEU A 322 7.65 -18.25 -6.38
C LEU A 322 6.28 -17.92 -6.97
N LYS A 323 5.97 -18.44 -8.15
CA LYS A 323 4.72 -18.14 -8.82
C LYS A 323 3.81 -19.38 -8.85
N ASP A 324 2.57 -19.34 -8.26
CA ASP A 324 1.96 -18.15 -7.63
C ASP A 324 2.04 -18.22 -6.11
N ALA A 325 1.83 -19.39 -5.53
CA ALA A 325 1.78 -19.63 -4.09
C ALA A 325 2.50 -20.92 -3.72
N ASP A 326 2.98 -21.03 -2.49
CA ASP A 326 3.70 -22.21 -2.03
C ASP A 326 3.35 -22.64 -0.61
N GLU A 327 3.59 -23.90 -0.34
CA GLU A 327 3.79 -24.48 0.98
C GLU A 327 5.17 -25.15 0.97
N THR A 328 6.03 -24.75 1.88
CA THR A 328 7.44 -25.19 1.91
C THR A 328 7.72 -26.03 3.15
N TYR A 329 8.43 -27.12 2.94
CA TYR A 329 8.76 -28.13 3.95
C TYR A 329 10.27 -28.34 3.99
N ILE A 330 10.79 -28.59 5.19
CA ILE A 330 12.15 -29.12 5.43
C ILE A 330 12.01 -30.43 6.21
N ASN A 331 12.63 -31.50 5.71
CA ASN A 331 12.60 -32.84 6.33
C ASN A 331 11.16 -33.26 6.73
N GLY A 332 10.18 -33.02 5.85
CA GLY A 332 8.78 -33.32 6.07
C GLY A 332 7.99 -32.35 6.95
N VAL A 333 8.64 -31.41 7.60
CA VAL A 333 8.00 -30.41 8.48
C VAL A 333 7.71 -29.12 7.70
N LYS A 334 6.49 -28.63 7.74
CA LYS A 334 6.11 -27.36 7.11
C LYS A 334 6.79 -26.20 7.83
N VAL A 335 7.57 -25.41 7.09
CA VAL A 335 8.31 -24.25 7.62
C VAL A 335 7.72 -22.91 7.20
N GLY A 336 6.88 -22.88 6.16
CA GLY A 336 6.22 -21.66 5.75
C GLY A 336 5.27 -21.84 4.57
N GLU A 337 4.52 -20.79 4.31
CA GLU A 337 3.62 -20.69 3.14
C GLU A 337 3.49 -19.23 2.70
N THR A 338 3.26 -19.01 1.42
CA THR A 338 2.99 -17.70 0.85
C THR A 338 1.91 -17.82 -0.21
N GLY A 339 0.84 -17.03 -0.07
CA GLY A 339 -0.39 -17.19 -0.84
C GLY A 339 -0.38 -16.57 -2.24
N TYR A 340 0.66 -15.81 -2.62
CA TYR A 340 0.75 -15.16 -3.94
C TYR A 340 2.20 -14.85 -4.35
N GLU A 341 2.42 -14.44 -5.60
CA GLU A 341 3.73 -14.45 -6.26
C GLU A 341 4.78 -13.46 -5.71
N TYR A 342 4.39 -12.27 -5.27
CA TYR A 342 5.36 -11.17 -5.06
C TYR A 342 6.21 -11.21 -3.79
N PRO A 343 5.74 -11.69 -2.62
CA PRO A 343 6.59 -11.69 -1.44
C PRO A 343 7.78 -12.63 -1.59
N PRO A 344 9.02 -12.19 -1.30
CA PRO A 344 10.13 -13.13 -1.17
C PRO A 344 9.86 -14.13 -0.05
N ARG A 345 10.08 -15.40 -0.34
CA ARG A 345 9.96 -16.49 0.64
C ARG A 345 11.12 -16.40 1.61
N LYS A 346 10.82 -16.14 2.88
CA LYS A 346 11.78 -16.05 3.99
C LYS A 346 11.20 -16.81 5.17
N TYR A 347 11.66 -18.04 5.36
CA TYR A 347 11.12 -18.93 6.39
C TYR A 347 12.19 -19.23 7.41
N THR A 348 12.00 -18.78 8.66
CA THR A 348 12.88 -19.14 9.79
C THR A 348 12.65 -20.59 10.16
N LEU A 349 13.73 -21.37 10.21
CA LEU A 349 13.61 -22.79 10.52
C LEU A 349 13.55 -23.01 12.05
N PRO A 350 12.71 -23.94 12.52
CA PRO A 350 12.72 -24.39 13.90
C PRO A 350 14.08 -24.97 14.30
N LYS A 351 14.51 -24.69 15.52
CA LYS A 351 15.74 -25.30 16.08
C LYS A 351 15.63 -26.82 16.11
N GLY A 352 16.71 -27.49 15.73
CA GLY A 352 16.76 -28.96 15.70
C GLY A 352 16.04 -29.62 14.53
N LEU A 353 15.53 -28.84 13.57
CA LEU A 353 14.91 -29.39 12.37
C LEU A 353 15.94 -29.92 11.37
N LEU A 354 17.12 -29.29 11.29
CA LEU A 354 18.22 -29.74 10.46
C LEU A 354 19.07 -30.77 11.21
N HIS A 355 19.58 -31.76 10.49
CA HIS A 355 20.55 -32.74 11.00
C HIS A 355 21.81 -32.77 10.15
N ALA A 356 22.88 -33.37 10.65
CA ALA A 356 24.13 -33.54 9.92
C ALA A 356 23.93 -34.43 8.70
N GLY A 357 24.59 -34.09 7.61
CA GLY A 357 24.46 -34.81 6.35
C GLY A 357 23.29 -34.31 5.50
N GLU A 358 22.64 -35.22 4.78
CA GLU A 358 21.63 -34.91 3.80
C GLU A 358 20.31 -34.50 4.45
N ASN A 359 19.79 -33.34 4.04
CA ASN A 359 18.49 -32.80 4.38
C ASN A 359 17.69 -32.53 3.10
N VAL A 360 16.37 -32.36 3.23
CA VAL A 360 15.47 -32.19 2.11
C VAL A 360 14.66 -30.91 2.23
N VAL A 361 14.63 -30.10 1.17
CA VAL A 361 13.64 -29.06 0.96
C VAL A 361 12.61 -29.57 -0.06
N CYS A 362 11.32 -29.47 0.31
CA CYS A 362 10.21 -29.81 -0.57
C CYS A 362 9.24 -28.64 -0.64
N ILE A 363 8.82 -28.27 -1.87
CA ILE A 363 7.91 -27.17 -2.13
C ILE A 363 6.68 -27.71 -2.85
N ARG A 364 5.50 -27.51 -2.29
CA ARG A 364 4.22 -27.63 -2.98
C ARG A 364 3.88 -26.31 -3.61
N LEU A 365 4.20 -26.13 -4.88
CA LEU A 365 3.93 -24.91 -5.62
C LEU A 365 2.51 -24.99 -6.22
N ARG A 366 1.69 -23.96 -5.97
CA ARG A 366 0.38 -23.79 -6.60
C ARG A 366 0.48 -22.74 -7.70
N THR A 367 -0.02 -23.05 -8.89
CA THR A 367 -0.03 -22.13 -10.03
C THR A 367 -1.41 -22.10 -10.69
N ASN A 368 -1.83 -20.91 -11.10
CA ASN A 368 -3.06 -20.70 -11.88
C ASN A 368 -2.80 -20.63 -13.40
N GLY A 369 -1.69 -21.21 -13.83
CA GLY A 369 -1.28 -21.29 -15.23
C GLY A 369 -0.53 -20.05 -15.72
N GLY A 370 0.69 -20.25 -16.12
CA GLY A 370 1.58 -19.24 -16.70
C GLY A 370 2.79 -18.88 -15.85
N GLY A 371 3.79 -18.34 -16.52
CA GLY A 371 5.01 -17.86 -15.90
C GLY A 371 6.09 -18.91 -15.61
N HIS A 372 7.13 -18.47 -14.93
CA HIS A 372 8.21 -19.31 -14.43
C HIS A 372 7.97 -19.58 -12.96
N GLY A 373 8.22 -20.81 -12.47
CA GLY A 373 8.04 -21.16 -11.08
C GLY A 373 8.89 -20.31 -10.13
N PHE A 374 10.17 -20.18 -10.44
CA PHE A 374 11.12 -19.36 -9.70
C PHE A 374 11.42 -18.03 -10.43
N THR A 375 11.53 -16.94 -9.69
CA THR A 375 11.97 -15.66 -10.25
C THR A 375 13.50 -15.68 -10.41
N PRO A 376 14.05 -15.50 -11.62
CA PRO A 376 15.50 -15.52 -11.83
C PRO A 376 16.25 -14.46 -11.03
N GLU A 377 17.52 -14.76 -10.67
CA GLU A 377 18.45 -13.83 -9.99
C GLU A 377 17.94 -13.31 -8.62
N LYS A 378 17.03 -14.03 -7.97
CA LYS A 378 16.70 -13.81 -6.56
C LYS A 378 17.50 -14.77 -5.67
N PRO A 379 17.65 -14.50 -4.37
CA PRO A 379 18.37 -15.39 -3.45
C PRO A 379 17.64 -16.72 -3.23
N TYR A 380 18.32 -17.84 -3.49
CA TYR A 380 17.85 -19.19 -3.23
C TYR A 380 18.88 -19.92 -2.36
N PHE A 381 18.83 -19.66 -1.06
CA PHE A 381 19.84 -20.09 -0.11
C PHE A 381 19.20 -20.49 1.23
N LEU A 382 19.86 -21.42 1.93
CA LEU A 382 19.68 -21.58 3.36
C LEU A 382 20.81 -20.82 4.07
N TYR A 383 20.48 -19.78 4.82
CA TYR A 383 21.40 -18.94 5.59
C TYR A 383 21.47 -19.39 7.04
N PHE A 384 22.66 -19.27 7.63
CA PHE A 384 22.90 -19.49 9.05
C PHE A 384 23.42 -18.20 9.70
N THR A 385 23.05 -17.95 10.95
CA THR A 385 23.44 -16.73 11.69
C THR A 385 24.95 -16.58 11.90
N ASN A 386 25.72 -17.65 11.69
CA ASN A 386 27.19 -17.62 11.68
C ASN A 386 27.81 -17.14 10.35
N GLY A 387 26.97 -16.60 9.43
CA GLY A 387 27.38 -16.07 8.13
C GLY A 387 27.54 -17.11 7.02
N ARG A 388 27.31 -18.40 7.30
CA ARG A 388 27.40 -19.49 6.33
C ARG A 388 26.09 -19.62 5.53
N LYS A 389 26.17 -20.19 4.33
CA LYS A 389 24.99 -20.41 3.47
C LYS A 389 25.16 -21.66 2.61
N ILE A 390 24.04 -22.30 2.32
CA ILE A 390 23.94 -23.41 1.37
C ILE A 390 23.17 -22.89 0.14
N ASN A 391 23.75 -23.09 -1.05
CA ASN A 391 23.10 -22.72 -2.32
C ASN A 391 22.04 -23.77 -2.67
N LEU A 392 20.83 -23.31 -2.99
CA LEU A 392 19.71 -24.12 -3.42
C LEU A 392 19.34 -23.89 -4.90
N GLU A 393 20.13 -23.11 -5.62
CA GLU A 393 19.95 -22.90 -7.06
C GLU A 393 20.26 -24.16 -7.88
N GLY A 394 19.86 -24.15 -9.16
CA GLY A 394 20.16 -25.20 -10.12
C GLY A 394 19.01 -26.18 -10.32
N GLU A 395 19.31 -27.48 -10.30
CA GLU A 395 18.36 -28.53 -10.61
C GLU A 395 17.49 -28.92 -9.43
N TRP A 396 16.22 -29.18 -9.73
CA TRP A 396 15.21 -29.67 -8.79
C TRP A 396 14.52 -30.90 -9.35
N TYR A 397 14.21 -31.85 -8.52
CA TYR A 397 13.27 -32.94 -8.85
C TYR A 397 11.87 -32.34 -8.82
N ILE A 398 11.07 -32.62 -9.88
CA ILE A 398 9.70 -32.12 -9.98
C ILE A 398 8.73 -33.26 -10.29
N LYS A 399 7.53 -33.16 -9.72
CA LYS A 399 6.43 -34.09 -10.01
C LYS A 399 5.10 -33.32 -10.02
N PRO A 400 4.31 -33.46 -11.08
CA PRO A 400 2.96 -32.92 -11.12
C PRO A 400 2.09 -33.45 -9.98
N GLY A 401 1.45 -32.57 -9.26
CA GLY A 401 0.42 -32.92 -8.29
C GLY A 401 -0.95 -33.00 -8.96
N ILE A 402 -1.92 -32.22 -8.48
CA ILE A 402 -3.24 -32.20 -9.07
C ILE A 402 -3.32 -31.17 -10.22
N LEU A 403 -3.84 -31.61 -11.37
CA LEU A 403 -4.24 -30.73 -12.47
C LEU A 403 -5.61 -30.12 -12.15
N MET A 404 -5.71 -28.83 -12.24
CA MET A 404 -6.93 -28.09 -11.94
C MET A 404 -7.38 -27.26 -13.15
N PRO A 405 -8.67 -27.03 -13.34
CA PRO A 405 -9.11 -26.00 -14.26
C PRO A 405 -8.58 -24.64 -13.79
N ARG A 406 -8.31 -23.73 -14.72
CA ARG A 406 -7.98 -22.35 -14.35
C ARG A 406 -9.10 -21.78 -13.49
N GLN A 407 -8.75 -21.15 -12.37
CA GLN A 407 -9.77 -20.56 -11.50
C GLN A 407 -10.51 -19.46 -12.28
N PRO A 408 -11.83 -19.57 -12.44
CA PRO A 408 -12.57 -18.53 -13.12
C PRO A 408 -12.47 -17.24 -12.31
N SER A 409 -12.18 -16.12 -12.98
CA SER A 409 -12.40 -14.83 -12.36
C SER A 409 -13.90 -14.67 -12.20
N VAL A 410 -14.38 -14.64 -10.96
CA VAL A 410 -15.78 -14.32 -10.72
C VAL A 410 -15.94 -12.81 -10.94
N GLU A 411 -16.60 -12.45 -12.04
CA GLU A 411 -16.94 -11.06 -12.32
C GLU A 411 -17.80 -10.53 -11.17
N GLY A 412 -17.46 -9.38 -10.64
CA GLY A 412 -18.37 -8.64 -9.82
C GLY A 412 -17.93 -8.23 -8.42
N GLY A 413 -16.68 -8.45 -8.00
CA GLY A 413 -16.19 -7.80 -6.77
C GLY A 413 -16.03 -6.29 -6.96
N ALA A 414 -15.86 -5.55 -5.87
CA ALA A 414 -15.55 -4.12 -5.91
C ALA A 414 -14.13 -3.82 -6.44
N TRP A 415 -13.31 -4.85 -6.57
CA TRP A 415 -11.94 -4.74 -7.09
C TRP A 415 -11.91 -4.26 -8.55
N GLY A 416 -11.08 -3.27 -8.85
CA GLY A 416 -10.94 -2.73 -10.21
C GLY A 416 -12.14 -1.91 -10.68
N ARG A 417 -13.14 -1.62 -9.83
CA ARG A 417 -14.37 -0.93 -10.23
C ARG A 417 -14.25 0.59 -10.07
N ALA A 418 -14.94 1.30 -10.94
CA ALA A 418 -15.01 2.77 -10.95
C ALA A 418 -15.36 3.33 -9.56
N ALA A 419 -14.59 4.32 -9.09
CA ALA A 419 -14.76 5.04 -7.83
C ALA A 419 -14.69 4.18 -6.54
N SER A 420 -14.39 2.88 -6.62
CA SER A 420 -14.50 1.94 -5.50
C SER A 420 -13.56 2.23 -4.32
N LEU A 421 -12.52 3.05 -4.52
CA LEU A 421 -11.62 3.55 -3.47
C LEU A 421 -11.84 5.04 -3.20
N TYR A 422 -12.21 5.82 -4.22
CA TYR A 422 -12.52 7.24 -4.03
C TYR A 422 -13.65 7.45 -3.03
N ASP A 423 -14.75 6.72 -3.17
CA ASP A 423 -15.98 6.91 -2.41
C ASP A 423 -15.81 6.60 -0.91
N ASN A 424 -14.87 5.72 -0.53
CA ASN A 424 -14.70 5.24 0.84
C ASN A 424 -13.34 5.54 1.48
N THR A 425 -12.39 6.11 0.72
CA THR A 425 -11.07 6.49 1.27
C THR A 425 -10.74 7.97 1.07
N ILE A 426 -10.93 8.50 -0.14
CA ILE A 426 -10.58 9.89 -0.48
C ILE A 426 -11.68 10.86 -0.08
N TYR A 427 -12.92 10.58 -0.47
CA TYR A 427 -14.05 11.47 -0.22
C TYR A 427 -14.39 11.66 1.27
N PRO A 428 -14.32 10.64 2.15
CA PRO A 428 -14.52 10.84 3.59
C PRO A 428 -13.57 11.89 4.19
N LEU A 429 -12.36 11.98 3.67
CA LEU A 429 -11.31 12.89 4.13
C LEU A 429 -11.40 14.30 3.53
N ARG A 430 -12.37 14.60 2.67
CA ARG A 430 -12.51 15.85 1.88
C ARG A 430 -12.48 17.15 2.68
N LYS A 431 -12.76 17.09 3.97
CA LYS A 431 -12.70 18.26 4.86
C LYS A 431 -11.38 18.36 5.62
N TYR A 432 -10.55 17.30 5.57
CA TYR A 432 -9.26 17.32 6.28
C TYR A 432 -8.26 18.20 5.54
N GLY A 433 -7.57 19.08 6.27
CA GLY A 433 -6.54 19.93 5.67
C GLY A 433 -5.29 19.12 5.36
N ILE A 434 -4.71 19.31 4.16
CA ILE A 434 -3.46 18.67 3.76
C ILE A 434 -2.47 19.70 3.20
N ALA A 435 -1.17 19.40 3.29
CA ALA A 435 -0.07 20.17 2.74
C ALA A 435 0.22 19.81 1.28
N GLY A 436 -0.05 18.59 0.86
CA GLY A 436 0.22 18.11 -0.48
C GLY A 436 -0.14 16.65 -0.71
N ILE A 437 -0.02 16.22 -1.96
CA ILE A 437 -0.39 14.88 -2.44
C ILE A 437 0.86 14.19 -2.99
N LEU A 438 1.06 12.93 -2.61
CA LEU A 438 2.05 12.02 -3.20
C LEU A 438 1.29 10.90 -3.91
N TRP A 439 1.48 10.77 -5.24
CA TRP A 439 0.81 9.78 -6.06
C TRP A 439 1.79 8.81 -6.71
N TYR A 440 1.80 7.54 -6.26
CA TYR A 440 2.64 6.47 -6.82
C TYR A 440 1.78 5.30 -7.29
N GLN A 441 1.40 5.31 -8.56
CA GLN A 441 0.51 4.33 -9.20
C GLN A 441 0.79 4.30 -10.70
N GLY A 442 0.41 3.23 -11.37
CA GLY A 442 0.44 3.16 -12.84
C GLY A 442 0.71 1.76 -13.37
N GLU A 443 1.27 0.86 -12.58
CA GLU A 443 1.63 -0.49 -13.01
C GLU A 443 0.43 -1.26 -13.56
N THR A 444 -0.71 -1.16 -12.90
CA THR A 444 -1.98 -1.77 -13.35
C THR A 444 -2.48 -1.15 -14.67
N ASN A 445 -2.17 0.13 -14.91
CA ASN A 445 -2.57 0.86 -16.11
C ASN A 445 -1.55 0.82 -17.26
N ALA A 446 -0.44 0.08 -17.11
CA ALA A 446 0.63 0.03 -18.11
C ALA A 446 0.13 -0.43 -19.50
N GLY A 447 -0.90 -1.24 -19.57
CA GLY A 447 -1.57 -1.65 -20.80
C GLY A 447 -2.45 -0.58 -21.46
N GLN A 448 -2.74 0.54 -20.78
CA GLN A 448 -3.65 1.59 -21.23
C GLN A 448 -3.07 3.01 -21.05
N PRO A 449 -1.84 3.28 -21.52
CA PRO A 449 -1.13 4.54 -21.23
C PRO A 449 -1.82 5.77 -21.81
N ASP A 450 -2.55 5.66 -22.92
CA ASP A 450 -3.26 6.78 -23.55
C ASP A 450 -4.48 7.20 -22.75
N LYS A 451 -5.21 6.27 -22.16
CA LYS A 451 -6.29 6.57 -21.22
C LYS A 451 -5.72 7.23 -19.96
N TYR A 452 -4.65 6.65 -19.40
CA TYR A 452 -4.00 7.17 -18.20
C TYR A 452 -3.52 8.61 -18.35
N ARG A 453 -3.02 8.99 -19.53
CA ARG A 453 -2.60 10.36 -19.84
C ARG A 453 -3.71 11.39 -19.65
N GLN A 454 -4.97 10.98 -19.85
CA GLN A 454 -6.13 11.84 -19.65
C GLN A 454 -6.68 11.75 -18.21
N GLN A 455 -6.65 10.55 -17.64
CA GLN A 455 -7.23 10.27 -16.32
C GLN A 455 -6.43 10.90 -15.18
N LEU A 456 -5.10 10.84 -15.22
CA LEU A 456 -4.25 11.34 -14.12
C LEU A 456 -4.42 12.86 -13.88
N PRO A 457 -4.34 13.75 -14.89
CA PRO A 457 -4.58 15.17 -14.64
C PRO A 457 -6.04 15.47 -14.22
N ALA A 458 -7.02 14.72 -14.75
CA ALA A 458 -8.42 14.85 -14.34
C ALA A 458 -8.62 14.45 -12.87
N MET A 459 -8.02 13.36 -12.43
CA MET A 459 -8.03 12.91 -11.03
C MET A 459 -7.42 13.97 -10.11
N LEU A 460 -6.22 14.46 -10.41
CA LEU A 460 -5.55 15.49 -9.61
C LEU A 460 -6.38 16.77 -9.51
N LYS A 461 -7.03 17.18 -10.63
CA LYS A 461 -7.93 18.31 -10.61
C LYS A 461 -9.09 18.09 -9.63
N LYS A 462 -9.77 16.93 -9.69
CA LYS A 462 -10.88 16.60 -8.80
C LYS A 462 -10.46 16.50 -7.32
N TRP A 463 -9.28 15.99 -7.04
CA TRP A 463 -8.75 15.97 -5.67
C TRP A 463 -8.45 17.40 -5.17
N ARG A 464 -7.94 18.27 -6.05
CA ARG A 464 -7.75 19.69 -5.71
C ARG A 464 -9.06 20.45 -5.52
N ASP A 465 -10.14 20.05 -6.17
CA ASP A 465 -11.48 20.58 -5.89
C ASP A 465 -11.92 20.27 -4.44
N LEU A 466 -11.44 19.16 -3.84
CA LEU A 466 -11.71 18.80 -2.44
C LEU A 466 -10.78 19.51 -1.45
N TYR A 467 -9.47 19.47 -1.72
CA TYR A 467 -8.42 19.84 -0.76
C TYR A 467 -7.83 21.25 -0.99
N GLY A 468 -8.23 21.93 -2.06
CA GLY A 468 -7.63 23.18 -2.51
C GLY A 468 -6.42 22.97 -3.43
N PRO A 469 -5.77 24.06 -3.88
CA PRO A 469 -4.68 24.04 -4.86
C PRO A 469 -3.34 23.56 -4.26
N VAL A 470 -3.37 22.45 -3.54
CA VAL A 470 -2.17 21.87 -2.91
C VAL A 470 -1.19 21.32 -3.95
N PRO A 471 0.13 21.32 -3.67
CA PRO A 471 1.12 20.70 -4.52
C PRO A 471 0.92 19.19 -4.62
N ALA A 472 1.30 18.63 -5.77
CA ALA A 472 1.30 17.19 -5.99
C ALA A 472 2.67 16.71 -6.51
N VAL A 473 3.06 15.52 -6.08
CA VAL A 473 4.21 14.79 -6.62
C VAL A 473 3.70 13.51 -7.28
N VAL A 474 4.10 13.31 -8.52
CA VAL A 474 3.80 12.10 -9.29
C VAL A 474 5.08 11.29 -9.44
N PHE A 475 5.05 10.01 -9.07
CA PHE A 475 6.17 9.09 -9.24
C PHE A 475 6.05 8.38 -10.59
N THR A 476 7.15 8.28 -11.32
CA THR A 476 7.20 7.41 -12.50
C THR A 476 7.20 5.94 -12.08
N LEU A 477 6.79 5.06 -12.99
CA LEU A 477 7.05 3.64 -12.83
C LEU A 477 8.56 3.38 -12.75
N ALA A 478 8.98 2.52 -11.85
CA ALA A 478 10.34 1.99 -11.80
C ALA A 478 10.59 1.00 -12.95
N ASN A 479 11.84 0.67 -13.25
CA ASN A 479 12.14 -0.35 -14.26
C ASN A 479 11.67 -1.73 -13.79
N PHE A 480 11.05 -2.48 -14.71
CA PHE A 480 10.61 -3.84 -14.49
C PHE A 480 10.51 -4.59 -15.83
N MET A 481 11.04 -5.83 -15.90
CA MET A 481 10.99 -6.74 -17.06
C MET A 481 11.53 -6.12 -18.38
N GLU A 482 12.42 -5.14 -18.34
CA GLU A 482 12.90 -4.41 -19.52
C GLU A 482 14.07 -5.09 -20.24
N ARG A 483 14.32 -6.38 -20.02
CA ARG A 483 15.30 -7.16 -20.79
C ARG A 483 14.73 -7.66 -22.12
N HIS A 484 13.96 -6.84 -22.82
CA HIS A 484 13.54 -7.17 -24.17
C HIS A 484 14.62 -6.73 -25.18
N ALA A 485 15.20 -7.69 -25.88
CA ALA A 485 16.11 -7.44 -26.99
C ALA A 485 15.39 -6.90 -28.26
N ASP A 486 14.04 -6.87 -28.23
CA ASP A 486 13.25 -6.40 -29.38
C ASP A 486 13.15 -4.87 -29.35
N ALA A 487 13.84 -4.24 -30.30
CA ALA A 487 13.78 -2.79 -30.50
C ALA A 487 12.37 -2.28 -30.86
N ASN A 488 11.46 -3.15 -31.28
CA ASN A 488 10.07 -2.83 -31.60
C ASN A 488 9.12 -3.09 -30.44
N TYR A 489 9.62 -3.49 -29.27
CA TYR A 489 8.79 -3.66 -28.09
C TYR A 489 8.26 -2.30 -27.59
N HIS A 490 7.03 -2.01 -27.93
CA HIS A 490 6.32 -0.81 -27.50
C HIS A 490 5.56 -1.05 -26.19
N GLY A 491 6.20 -1.65 -25.20
CA GLY A 491 5.61 -1.93 -23.89
C GLY A 491 4.96 -0.69 -23.26
N GLY A 492 3.75 -0.84 -22.77
CA GLY A 492 2.98 0.25 -22.15
C GLY A 492 3.71 0.97 -21.01
N TRP A 493 4.72 0.32 -20.43
CA TRP A 493 5.53 0.83 -19.32
C TRP A 493 6.20 2.17 -19.61
N ALA A 494 6.96 2.26 -20.71
CA ALA A 494 7.65 3.49 -21.12
C ALA A 494 6.63 4.59 -21.50
N ARG A 495 5.54 4.22 -22.20
CA ARG A 495 4.47 5.14 -22.58
C ARG A 495 3.71 5.67 -21.37
N LEU A 496 3.53 4.85 -20.33
CA LEU A 496 2.90 5.28 -19.11
C LEU A 496 3.79 6.24 -18.31
N ARG A 497 5.11 5.97 -18.23
CA ARG A 497 6.07 6.94 -17.65
C ARG A 497 6.01 8.29 -18.37
N GLU A 498 5.87 8.28 -19.70
CA GLU A 498 5.67 9.51 -20.48
C GLU A 498 4.34 10.21 -20.13
N ALA A 499 3.26 9.47 -19.92
CA ALA A 499 2.00 10.05 -19.47
C ALA A 499 2.12 10.71 -18.08
N GLN A 500 2.86 10.09 -17.15
CA GLN A 500 3.18 10.65 -15.83
C GLN A 500 4.03 11.93 -15.97
N ARG A 501 5.06 11.90 -16.81
CA ARG A 501 5.92 13.08 -17.08
C ARG A 501 5.12 14.23 -17.68
N GLN A 502 4.29 13.96 -18.70
CA GLN A 502 3.43 14.97 -19.31
C GLN A 502 2.48 15.59 -18.29
N THR A 503 1.88 14.79 -17.42
CA THR A 503 1.03 15.31 -16.35
C THR A 503 1.78 16.27 -15.44
N ALA A 504 2.99 15.93 -15.00
CA ALA A 504 3.80 16.80 -14.16
C ALA A 504 4.17 18.12 -14.86
N LEU A 505 4.44 18.09 -16.15
CA LEU A 505 4.78 19.29 -16.93
C LEU A 505 3.58 20.21 -17.21
N THR A 506 2.40 19.63 -17.43
CA THR A 506 1.22 20.39 -17.89
C THR A 506 0.23 20.73 -16.79
N THR A 507 0.33 20.07 -15.64
CA THR A 507 -0.57 20.32 -14.50
C THR A 507 0.10 21.28 -13.52
N PRO A 508 -0.46 22.47 -13.27
CA PRO A 508 0.13 23.44 -12.34
C PRO A 508 0.43 22.84 -10.97
N ASN A 509 1.46 23.34 -10.31
CA ASN A 509 1.83 22.94 -8.94
C ASN A 509 2.04 21.40 -8.79
N THR A 510 2.65 20.79 -9.81
CA THR A 510 2.90 19.35 -9.86
C THR A 510 4.36 19.09 -10.24
N ALA A 511 5.05 18.18 -9.54
CA ALA A 511 6.41 17.78 -9.84
C ALA A 511 6.50 16.27 -10.12
N LEU A 512 7.55 15.86 -10.84
CA LEU A 512 7.85 14.48 -11.17
C LEU A 512 8.95 13.93 -10.27
N VAL A 513 8.76 12.72 -9.78
CA VAL A 513 9.83 11.91 -9.17
C VAL A 513 10.17 10.76 -10.10
N THR A 514 11.36 10.76 -10.63
CA THR A 514 11.87 9.66 -11.46
C THR A 514 12.27 8.49 -10.59
N MET A 515 11.74 7.30 -10.90
CA MET A 515 12.02 6.05 -10.20
C MET A 515 12.72 5.02 -11.10
N THR A 516 13.00 5.36 -12.33
CA THR A 516 13.50 4.43 -13.36
C THR A 516 14.80 3.74 -12.94
N ASP A 517 15.73 4.49 -12.36
CA ASP A 517 17.03 4.00 -11.90
C ASP A 517 16.99 3.24 -10.55
N LEU A 518 15.86 3.26 -9.87
CA LEU A 518 15.63 2.56 -8.60
C LEU A 518 14.90 1.23 -8.77
N GLY A 519 14.58 0.86 -10.02
CA GLY A 519 13.87 -0.37 -10.35
C GLY A 519 14.76 -1.61 -10.32
N GLU A 520 14.11 -2.75 -10.17
CA GLU A 520 14.70 -4.08 -10.33
C GLU A 520 14.03 -4.77 -11.53
N TRP A 521 14.82 -5.30 -12.47
CA TRP A 521 14.24 -5.92 -13.68
C TRP A 521 13.33 -7.13 -13.35
N ASN A 522 13.60 -7.80 -12.26
CA ASN A 522 12.92 -9.03 -11.80
C ASN A 522 12.01 -8.82 -10.58
N ASP A 523 11.76 -7.56 -10.19
CA ASP A 523 10.82 -7.24 -9.12
C ASP A 523 10.05 -5.96 -9.43
N ILE A 524 8.72 -6.08 -9.50
CA ILE A 524 7.83 -4.94 -9.69
C ILE A 524 7.81 -3.99 -8.48
N HIS A 525 8.32 -4.45 -7.33
CA HIS A 525 8.34 -3.72 -6.07
C HIS A 525 9.79 -3.42 -5.62
N PRO A 526 10.48 -2.46 -6.26
CA PRO A 526 11.86 -2.14 -5.88
C PRO A 526 11.94 -1.70 -4.43
N LEU A 527 12.98 -2.18 -3.74
CA LEU A 527 13.12 -1.98 -2.29
C LEU A 527 13.71 -0.62 -1.91
N ASP A 528 14.37 0.09 -2.82
CA ASP A 528 14.92 1.41 -2.53
C ASP A 528 13.84 2.50 -2.52
N LYS A 529 13.00 2.47 -1.48
CA LYS A 529 11.99 3.51 -1.25
C LYS A 529 12.59 4.77 -0.62
N LYS A 530 13.76 4.67 0.01
CA LYS A 530 14.40 5.79 0.71
C LYS A 530 14.84 6.88 -0.26
N GLU A 531 15.48 6.50 -1.37
CA GLU A 531 15.91 7.47 -2.38
C GLU A 531 14.70 8.08 -3.11
N GLY A 532 13.67 7.29 -3.46
CA GLY A 532 12.44 7.83 -4.03
C GLY A 532 11.75 8.84 -3.12
N ALA A 533 11.68 8.55 -1.82
CA ALA A 533 11.12 9.45 -0.81
C ALA A 533 11.96 10.74 -0.65
N ARG A 534 13.29 10.64 -0.68
CA ARG A 534 14.20 11.80 -0.68
C ARG A 534 13.93 12.73 -1.87
N ARG A 535 13.77 12.17 -3.06
CA ARG A 535 13.42 12.93 -4.29
C ARG A 535 12.05 13.61 -4.15
N ALA A 536 11.05 12.92 -3.60
CA ALA A 536 9.73 13.50 -3.33
C ALA A 536 9.81 14.65 -2.33
N ALA A 537 10.63 14.51 -1.30
CA ALA A 537 10.87 15.57 -0.32
C ALA A 537 11.54 16.79 -0.96
N LEU A 538 12.49 16.62 -1.89
CA LEU A 538 13.05 17.75 -2.66
C LEU A 538 11.97 18.48 -3.45
N CYS A 539 11.08 17.75 -4.13
CA CYS A 539 9.94 18.35 -4.83
C CYS A 539 9.04 19.16 -3.90
N MET A 540 8.68 18.61 -2.73
CA MET A 540 7.83 19.32 -1.77
C MET A 540 8.55 20.47 -1.06
N LYS A 541 9.86 20.37 -0.82
CA LYS A 541 10.67 21.50 -0.34
C LYS A 541 10.59 22.70 -1.29
N LYS A 542 10.63 22.46 -2.61
CA LYS A 542 10.46 23.51 -3.61
C LYS A 542 9.01 24.00 -3.69
N LEU A 543 8.06 23.10 -3.92
CA LEU A 543 6.67 23.45 -4.22
C LEU A 543 5.90 23.96 -3.00
N TYR A 544 6.10 23.35 -1.83
CA TYR A 544 5.37 23.70 -0.60
C TYR A 544 6.11 24.69 0.29
N LEU A 545 7.43 24.52 0.46
CA LEU A 545 8.22 25.40 1.32
C LEU A 545 8.81 26.60 0.57
N GLY A 546 8.74 26.63 -0.77
CA GLY A 546 9.28 27.71 -1.60
C GLY A 546 10.80 27.78 -1.61
N MET A 547 11.49 26.67 -1.32
CA MET A 547 12.96 26.66 -1.28
C MET A 547 13.52 26.74 -2.70
N ASP A 548 14.55 27.57 -2.89
CA ASP A 548 15.28 27.64 -4.16
C ASP A 548 16.31 26.51 -4.26
N ILE A 549 15.85 25.35 -4.74
CA ILE A 549 16.65 24.12 -4.90
C ILE A 549 16.32 23.43 -6.21
N VAL A 550 17.27 22.68 -6.71
CA VAL A 550 17.04 21.73 -7.82
C VAL A 550 16.30 20.52 -7.25
N ASN A 551 15.09 20.27 -7.74
CA ASN A 551 14.20 19.20 -7.26
C ASN A 551 14.00 18.06 -8.26
N GLU A 552 14.45 18.23 -9.48
CA GLU A 552 14.31 17.25 -10.58
C GLU A 552 15.68 16.96 -11.20
N GLY A 553 15.80 15.82 -11.86
CA GLY A 553 16.99 15.50 -12.65
C GLY A 553 17.11 16.37 -13.89
N PRO A 554 18.27 16.32 -14.62
CA PRO A 554 18.50 17.15 -15.78
C PRO A 554 17.43 16.93 -16.85
N VAL A 555 16.75 17.99 -17.25
CA VAL A 555 15.74 17.97 -18.31
C VAL A 555 16.38 18.31 -19.63
N ALA A 556 16.40 17.34 -20.57
CA ALA A 556 16.89 17.56 -21.94
C ALA A 556 15.93 18.52 -22.66
N THR A 557 16.51 19.58 -23.27
CA THR A 557 15.75 20.62 -24.00
C THR A 557 15.92 20.51 -25.49
N ARG A 558 17.07 20.00 -25.94
CA ARG A 558 17.41 19.88 -27.35
C ARG A 558 18.36 18.72 -27.58
N MET A 559 18.21 18.04 -28.71
CA MET A 559 19.20 17.09 -29.23
C MET A 559 19.53 17.45 -30.69
N THR A 560 20.81 17.47 -31.03
CA THR A 560 21.29 17.59 -32.41
C THR A 560 22.17 16.40 -32.71
N VAL A 561 22.04 15.85 -33.91
CA VAL A 561 22.88 14.74 -34.40
C VAL A 561 23.69 15.24 -35.60
N ALA A 562 25.00 15.17 -35.50
CA ALA A 562 25.93 15.50 -36.59
C ALA A 562 27.17 14.63 -36.45
N ASP A 563 27.78 14.23 -37.57
CA ASP A 563 29.03 13.47 -37.62
C ASP A 563 29.05 12.21 -36.72
N GLY A 564 27.93 11.48 -36.69
CA GLY A 564 27.79 10.27 -35.87
C GLY A 564 27.74 10.52 -34.36
N LYS A 565 27.60 11.79 -33.92
CA LYS A 565 27.52 12.18 -32.52
C LYS A 565 26.17 12.83 -32.21
N ALA A 566 25.61 12.52 -31.04
CA ALA A 566 24.45 13.22 -30.50
C ALA A 566 24.92 14.24 -29.45
N ARG A 567 24.53 15.50 -29.64
CA ARG A 567 24.69 16.57 -28.63
C ARG A 567 23.35 16.81 -27.97
N ILE A 568 23.30 16.64 -26.63
CA ILE A 568 22.12 16.89 -25.82
C ILE A 568 22.34 18.14 -24.96
N GLU A 569 21.42 19.08 -25.05
CA GLU A 569 21.38 20.28 -24.22
C GLU A 569 20.38 20.09 -23.11
N PHE A 570 20.74 20.52 -21.91
CA PHE A 570 19.89 20.41 -20.71
C PHE A 570 19.49 21.80 -20.22
N SER A 571 18.32 21.88 -19.58
CA SER A 571 17.84 23.11 -18.93
C SER A 571 18.82 23.53 -17.83
N PRO A 572 19.32 24.78 -17.83
CA PRO A 572 20.18 25.29 -16.76
C PRO A 572 19.53 25.19 -15.38
N ALA A 573 18.20 25.32 -15.30
CA ALA A 573 17.44 25.23 -14.04
C ALA A 573 17.48 23.84 -13.39
N THR A 574 17.78 22.78 -14.16
CA THR A 574 17.79 21.40 -13.69
C THR A 574 19.15 20.70 -13.86
N ALA A 575 20.10 21.34 -14.53
CA ALA A 575 21.42 20.77 -14.81
C ALA A 575 22.47 21.03 -13.72
N GLY A 576 22.14 21.86 -12.72
CA GLY A 576 23.05 22.16 -11.61
C GLY A 576 23.43 20.89 -10.84
N GLY A 577 24.75 20.60 -10.74
CA GLY A 577 25.25 19.41 -10.07
C GLY A 577 25.16 18.11 -10.89
N MET A 578 24.87 18.20 -12.19
CA MET A 578 24.85 17.02 -13.06
C MET A 578 26.22 16.35 -13.11
N HIS A 579 26.25 15.05 -12.82
CA HIS A 579 27.44 14.22 -12.97
C HIS A 579 27.16 13.07 -13.94
N LEU A 580 28.09 12.84 -14.89
CA LEU A 580 28.07 11.64 -15.71
C LEU A 580 28.55 10.46 -14.85
N ARG A 581 27.68 9.50 -14.60
CA ARG A 581 28.11 8.18 -14.15
C ARG A 581 28.42 7.34 -15.39
N GLN A 582 29.63 6.81 -15.46
CA GLN A 582 29.95 5.82 -16.47
C GLN A 582 29.01 4.63 -16.27
N ALA A 583 28.29 4.24 -17.32
CA ALA A 583 27.49 3.02 -17.24
C ALA A 583 28.43 1.87 -16.88
N LEU A 584 28.15 1.15 -15.82
CA LEU A 584 28.84 -0.12 -15.57
C LEU A 584 28.64 -0.97 -16.83
N PRO A 585 29.71 -1.53 -17.44
CA PRO A 585 29.55 -2.42 -18.56
C PRO A 585 28.54 -3.50 -18.12
N HIS A 586 27.46 -3.65 -18.86
CA HIS A 586 26.53 -4.76 -18.63
C HIS A 586 27.36 -6.02 -18.55
N SER A 587 27.34 -6.69 -17.41
CA SER A 587 27.92 -8.02 -17.30
C SER A 587 27.31 -8.82 -18.45
N LYS A 588 28.15 -9.27 -19.37
CA LYS A 588 27.75 -10.15 -20.46
C LYS A 588 27.07 -11.34 -19.79
N ALA A 589 25.78 -11.54 -20.11
CA ALA A 589 25.03 -12.71 -19.70
C ALA A 589 25.66 -13.97 -20.28
#